data_3db1f03c8321e3234a3f4deab35b14dc
#
_entry.id   3db1f03c8321e3234a3f4deab35b14dc
#
_cell.length_a   1.000
_cell.length_b   1.000
_cell.length_c   1.000
_cell.angle_alpha   90.00
_cell.angle_beta   90.00
_cell.angle_gamma   90.00
#
_symmetry.space_group_name_H-M   'P 1'
#
loop_
_entity.id
_entity.type
_entity.pdbx_description
1 polymer ?
#
loop_
_entity_poly.entity_id
_entity_poly.type
_entity_poly.pdbx_seq_one_letter_code
_entity_poly.pdbx_strand_id
1 'polypeptide(L)'
;GREFASFCCLYPTAPFVTAQKLKTAMELLKAADSVMPVVAFSFPPQRGMVINEAGELQMKWPEHAKTRSQDLEPYYHDCGQFYCCRTAPFLQYGTTDLPGMRPMIMSELEVQDIDNPDDWAIAELKYQQMIKNSFLDEC
;
A
#
# COMPACT_ATOMS: atom_id res chain seq x y z
N GLY A 1 -22.65 -21.94 13.43
CA GLY A 1 -22.41 -20.50 13.30
C GLY A 1 -22.55 -20.06 11.86
N ARG A 2 -22.72 -18.77 11.60
CA ARG A 2 -22.68 -18.22 10.23
C ARG A 2 -21.21 -18.09 9.81
N GLU A 3 -20.87 -18.63 8.65
CA GLU A 3 -19.60 -18.38 8.00
C GLU A 3 -19.76 -17.22 7.02
N PHE A 4 -18.81 -16.29 7.02
CA PHE A 4 -18.75 -15.23 6.01
C PHE A 4 -17.87 -15.69 4.85
N ALA A 5 -18.30 -15.44 3.61
CA ALA A 5 -17.55 -15.80 2.41
C ALA A 5 -16.26 -14.98 2.25
N SER A 6 -16.25 -13.76 2.82
CA SER A 6 -15.14 -12.82 2.76
C SER A 6 -15.13 -11.92 3.99
N PHE A 7 -13.99 -11.31 4.27
CA PHE A 7 -13.81 -10.34 5.34
C PHE A 7 -12.85 -9.24 4.91
N CYS A 8 -12.88 -8.14 5.63
CA CYS A 8 -11.90 -7.07 5.51
C CYS A 8 -11.26 -6.82 6.89
N CYS A 9 -9.93 -6.91 6.95
CA CYS A 9 -9.13 -6.55 8.11
C CYS A 9 -8.69 -5.09 7.94
N LEU A 10 -9.09 -4.19 8.82
CA LEU A 10 -8.68 -2.79 8.83
C LEU A 10 -7.67 -2.56 9.94
N TYR A 11 -6.60 -1.81 9.61
CA TYR A 11 -5.66 -1.36 10.64
C TYR A 11 -6.26 -0.20 11.44
N PRO A 12 -6.00 -0.14 12.74
CA PRO A 12 -6.52 0.95 13.60
C PRO A 12 -5.91 2.31 13.24
N THR A 13 -4.72 2.33 12.64
CA THR A 13 -3.96 3.50 12.19
C THR A 13 -4.14 3.79 10.71
N ALA A 14 -5.36 3.66 10.18
CA ALA A 14 -5.65 3.82 8.75
C ALA A 14 -6.62 5.01 8.49
N PRO A 15 -6.18 6.27 8.67
CA PRO A 15 -7.06 7.44 8.59
C PRO A 15 -7.60 7.73 7.19
N PHE A 16 -7.02 7.16 6.14
CA PHE A 16 -7.40 7.41 4.74
C PHE A 16 -8.38 6.37 4.19
N VAL A 17 -8.82 5.41 4.98
CA VAL A 17 -9.83 4.43 4.57
C VAL A 17 -11.18 5.11 4.44
N THR A 18 -11.84 4.87 3.31
CA THR A 18 -13.19 5.38 3.03
C THR A 18 -14.11 4.24 2.61
N ALA A 19 -15.42 4.44 2.77
CA ALA A 19 -16.41 3.46 2.31
C ALA A 19 -16.28 3.15 0.81
N GLN A 20 -15.90 4.15 0.00
CA GLN A 20 -15.68 3.96 -1.44
C GLN A 20 -14.49 3.05 -1.72
N LYS A 21 -13.37 3.24 -1.02
CA LYS A 21 -12.17 2.37 -1.14
C LYS A 21 -12.48 0.92 -0.78
N LEU A 22 -13.22 0.71 0.32
CA LEU A 22 -13.65 -0.63 0.72
C LEU A 22 -14.58 -1.27 -0.33
N LYS A 23 -15.52 -0.53 -0.89
CA LYS A 23 -16.38 -1.03 -1.98
C LYS A 23 -15.56 -1.42 -3.20
N THR A 24 -14.60 -0.59 -3.62
CA THR A 24 -13.72 -0.90 -4.74
C THR A 24 -12.89 -2.17 -4.49
N ALA A 25 -12.33 -2.32 -3.29
CA ALA A 25 -11.60 -3.53 -2.93
C ALA A 25 -12.48 -4.78 -2.95
N MET A 26 -13.71 -4.69 -2.46
CA MET A 26 -14.67 -5.80 -2.49
C MET A 26 -15.11 -6.17 -3.93
N GLU A 27 -15.18 -5.20 -4.84
CA GLU A 27 -15.40 -5.49 -6.26
C GLU A 27 -14.21 -6.23 -6.89
N LEU A 28 -12.97 -5.79 -6.61
CA LEU A 28 -11.76 -6.48 -7.04
C LEU A 28 -11.68 -7.91 -6.49
N LEU A 29 -12.13 -8.11 -5.25
CA LEU A 29 -12.13 -9.42 -4.59
C LEU A 29 -13.03 -10.46 -5.30
N LYS A 30 -14.00 -10.03 -6.14
CA LYS A 30 -14.82 -10.97 -6.92
C LYS A 30 -13.99 -11.83 -7.87
N ALA A 31 -12.83 -11.32 -8.32
CA ALA A 31 -11.92 -11.99 -9.24
C ALA A 31 -10.53 -12.29 -8.62
N ALA A 32 -10.43 -12.30 -7.29
CA ALA A 32 -9.19 -12.51 -6.56
C ALA A 32 -9.43 -13.32 -5.27
N ASP A 33 -8.40 -13.86 -4.68
CA ASP A 33 -8.46 -14.49 -3.36
C ASP A 33 -8.19 -13.49 -2.23
N SER A 34 -7.37 -12.47 -2.49
CA SER A 34 -7.20 -11.31 -1.63
C SER A 34 -6.95 -10.03 -2.44
N VAL A 35 -7.18 -8.89 -1.80
CA VAL A 35 -6.89 -7.55 -2.33
C VAL A 35 -6.12 -6.78 -1.28
N MET A 36 -4.98 -6.21 -1.70
CA MET A 36 -4.09 -5.41 -0.88
C MET A 36 -3.96 -4.01 -1.48
N PRO A 37 -4.24 -2.94 -0.73
CA PRO A 37 -3.86 -1.58 -1.14
C PRO A 37 -2.34 -1.44 -1.18
N VAL A 38 -1.84 -0.97 -2.31
CA VAL A 38 -0.41 -0.78 -2.54
C VAL A 38 -0.15 0.61 -3.12
N VAL A 39 1.03 1.14 -2.87
CA VAL A 39 1.51 2.40 -3.44
C VAL A 39 2.87 2.18 -4.11
N ALA A 40 3.13 2.89 -5.20
CA ALA A 40 4.41 2.83 -5.87
C ALA A 40 5.50 3.46 -5.00
N PHE A 41 6.70 2.87 -5.00
CA PHE A 41 7.87 3.54 -4.43
C PHE A 41 8.15 4.85 -5.19
N SER A 42 8.25 5.97 -4.47
CA SER A 42 8.62 7.27 -5.05
C SER A 42 10.05 7.28 -5.59
N PHE A 43 10.95 6.49 -4.98
CA PHE A 43 12.29 6.20 -5.48
C PHE A 43 12.43 4.73 -5.82
N PRO A 44 12.83 4.38 -7.05
CA PRO A 44 12.98 2.99 -7.45
C PRO A 44 13.97 2.25 -6.52
N PRO A 45 13.55 1.17 -5.83
CA PRO A 45 14.43 0.41 -4.94
C PRO A 45 15.70 -0.09 -5.63
N GLN A 46 15.64 -0.35 -6.94
CA GLN A 46 16.77 -0.78 -7.77
C GLN A 46 17.92 0.24 -7.77
N ARG A 47 17.68 1.49 -7.41
CA ARG A 47 18.70 2.54 -7.23
C ARG A 47 19.10 2.74 -5.78
N GLY A 48 18.74 1.80 -4.91
CA GLY A 48 19.08 1.82 -3.50
C GLY A 48 20.59 1.74 -3.28
N MET A 49 21.03 2.42 -2.24
CA MET A 49 22.44 2.43 -1.80
C MET A 49 22.56 1.78 -0.43
N VAL A 50 23.71 1.23 -0.16
CA VAL A 50 24.08 0.65 1.14
C VAL A 50 25.40 1.27 1.65
N ILE A 51 25.55 1.34 2.95
CA ILE A 51 26.83 1.72 3.57
C ILE A 51 27.55 0.43 3.92
N ASN A 52 28.77 0.26 3.43
CA ASN A 52 29.60 -0.90 3.71
C ASN A 52 30.26 -0.80 5.12
N GLU A 53 30.99 -1.84 5.52
CA GLU A 53 31.66 -1.90 6.82
C GLU A 53 32.75 -0.81 7.00
N ALA A 54 33.29 -0.28 5.90
CA ALA A 54 34.24 0.83 5.92
C ALA A 54 33.57 2.21 6.00
N GLY A 55 32.22 2.27 6.03
CA GLY A 55 31.46 3.53 6.06
C GLY A 55 31.29 4.18 4.68
N GLU A 56 31.61 3.49 3.60
CA GLU A 56 31.52 4.01 2.23
C GLU A 56 30.16 3.71 1.63
N LEU A 57 29.61 4.66 0.87
CA LEU A 57 28.34 4.54 0.17
C LEU A 57 28.54 3.82 -1.18
N GLN A 58 27.77 2.77 -1.42
CA GLN A 58 27.81 2.03 -2.68
C GLN A 58 26.42 1.62 -3.15
N MET A 59 26.23 1.48 -4.46
CA MET A 59 24.96 0.98 -4.99
C MET A 59 24.75 -0.49 -4.63
N LYS A 60 23.54 -0.81 -4.18
CA LYS A 60 23.13 -2.20 -3.92
C LYS A 60 23.10 -3.02 -5.22
N TRP A 61 22.66 -2.39 -6.32
CA TRP A 61 22.53 -2.99 -7.65
C TRP A 61 23.28 -2.12 -8.68
N PRO A 62 24.62 -2.32 -8.85
CA PRO A 62 25.47 -1.51 -9.75
C PRO A 62 25.03 -1.52 -11.21
N GLU A 63 24.35 -2.58 -11.67
CA GLU A 63 23.80 -2.72 -13.01
C GLU A 63 22.80 -1.63 -13.38
N HIS A 64 22.13 -1.06 -12.37
CA HIS A 64 21.15 0.02 -12.55
C HIS A 64 21.74 1.44 -12.44
N ALA A 65 23.07 1.59 -12.23
CA ALA A 65 23.73 2.87 -12.01
C ALA A 65 23.44 3.91 -13.12
N LYS A 66 23.30 3.45 -14.36
CA LYS A 66 23.08 4.30 -15.54
C LYS A 66 21.63 4.25 -16.06
N THR A 67 20.77 3.44 -15.47
CA THR A 67 19.38 3.32 -15.88
C THR A 67 18.58 4.51 -15.33
N ARG A 68 17.82 5.18 -16.19
CA ARG A 68 16.93 6.27 -15.73
C ARG A 68 15.80 5.70 -14.88
N SER A 69 15.37 6.42 -13.84
CA SER A 69 14.33 5.96 -12.92
C SER A 69 13.02 5.57 -13.64
N GLN A 70 12.66 6.29 -14.69
CA GLN A 70 11.46 6.05 -15.48
C GLN A 70 11.52 4.81 -16.39
N ASP A 71 12.71 4.27 -16.62
CA ASP A 71 12.93 3.08 -17.45
C ASP A 71 13.04 1.79 -16.58
N LEU A 72 12.99 1.94 -15.25
CA LEU A 72 13.00 0.83 -14.30
C LEU A 72 11.58 0.29 -14.10
N GLU A 73 11.50 -1.02 -13.84
CA GLU A 73 10.25 -1.65 -13.45
C GLU A 73 9.67 -0.98 -12.18
N PRO A 74 8.40 -0.57 -12.17
CA PRO A 74 7.80 0.02 -10.98
C PRO A 74 7.61 -1.02 -9.88
N TYR A 75 8.09 -0.71 -8.68
CA TYR A 75 7.87 -1.51 -7.48
C TYR A 75 6.83 -0.84 -6.60
N TYR A 76 6.09 -1.68 -5.88
CA TYR A 76 5.03 -1.26 -4.97
C TYR A 76 5.30 -1.80 -3.58
N HIS A 77 4.76 -1.12 -2.58
CA HIS A 77 4.74 -1.62 -1.21
C HIS A 77 3.33 -1.54 -0.62
N ASP A 78 3.11 -2.30 0.42
CA ASP A 78 1.89 -2.27 1.21
C ASP A 78 1.63 -0.86 1.78
N CYS A 79 0.37 -0.47 1.81
CA CYS A 79 -0.07 0.81 2.39
C CYS A 79 -0.34 0.75 3.89
N GLY A 80 -0.35 -0.44 4.52
CA GLY A 80 -0.67 -0.59 5.94
C GLY A 80 -2.09 -0.15 6.32
N GLN A 81 -3.07 -0.26 5.42
CA GLN A 81 -4.41 0.26 5.67
C GLN A 81 -5.45 -0.82 5.92
N PHE A 82 -5.63 -1.73 4.98
CA PHE A 82 -6.60 -2.83 5.08
C PHE A 82 -6.29 -3.95 4.10
N TYR A 83 -6.86 -5.14 4.37
CA TYR A 83 -6.75 -6.31 3.51
C TYR A 83 -8.12 -6.94 3.36
N CYS A 84 -8.58 -7.15 2.13
CA CYS A 84 -9.82 -7.87 1.84
C CYS A 84 -9.49 -9.28 1.38
N CYS A 85 -10.08 -10.30 2.01
CA CYS A 85 -9.77 -11.71 1.73
C CYS A 85 -11.03 -12.55 1.59
N ARG A 86 -10.96 -13.58 0.75
CA ARG A 86 -11.90 -14.69 0.80
C ARG A 86 -11.58 -15.57 2.00
N THR A 87 -12.61 -15.95 2.75
CA THR A 87 -12.42 -16.71 4.00
C THR A 87 -11.83 -18.09 3.75
N ALA A 88 -12.29 -18.83 2.74
CA ALA A 88 -11.82 -20.18 2.48
C ALA A 88 -10.31 -20.24 2.14
N PRO A 89 -9.76 -19.47 1.18
CA PRO A 89 -8.32 -19.43 0.97
C PRO A 89 -7.54 -18.96 2.19
N PHE A 90 -8.03 -17.94 2.90
CA PHE A 90 -7.37 -17.47 4.13
C PHE A 90 -7.23 -18.58 5.18
N LEU A 91 -8.28 -19.36 5.41
CA LEU A 91 -8.22 -20.49 6.37
C LEU A 91 -7.29 -21.61 5.89
N GLN A 92 -7.17 -21.79 4.58
CA GLN A 92 -6.30 -22.80 3.99
C GLN A 92 -4.82 -22.42 4.12
N TYR A 93 -4.46 -21.15 3.88
CA TYR A 93 -3.06 -20.71 3.83
C TYR A 93 -2.58 -20.04 5.12
N GLY A 94 -3.49 -19.56 5.98
CA GLY A 94 -3.16 -18.91 7.24
C GLY A 94 -2.50 -17.52 7.10
N THR A 95 -2.66 -16.87 5.96
CA THR A 95 -2.07 -15.56 5.64
C THR A 95 -3.01 -14.74 4.78
N THR A 96 -2.81 -13.43 4.75
CA THR A 96 -3.47 -12.51 3.80
C THR A 96 -2.76 -12.46 2.44
N ASP A 97 -1.49 -12.89 2.38
CA ASP A 97 -0.69 -13.00 1.16
C ASP A 97 -1.08 -14.27 0.40
N LEU A 98 -2.20 -14.21 -0.28
CA LEU A 98 -2.78 -15.36 -0.96
C LEU A 98 -2.30 -15.49 -2.41
N PRO A 99 -2.16 -16.71 -2.94
CA PRO A 99 -2.04 -16.91 -4.39
C PRO A 99 -3.23 -16.25 -5.09
N GLY A 100 -3.00 -15.48 -6.15
CA GLY A 100 -4.08 -14.74 -6.82
C GLY A 100 -4.48 -13.43 -6.13
N MET A 101 -3.64 -12.91 -5.23
CA MET A 101 -3.77 -11.55 -4.69
C MET A 101 -3.76 -10.51 -5.81
N ARG A 102 -4.63 -9.51 -5.69
CA ARG A 102 -4.67 -8.35 -6.59
C ARG A 102 -4.34 -7.06 -5.85
N PRO A 103 -3.53 -6.18 -6.46
CA PRO A 103 -3.26 -4.88 -5.91
C PRO A 103 -4.47 -3.94 -6.11
N MET A 104 -4.70 -3.08 -5.13
CA MET A 104 -5.46 -1.85 -5.28
C MET A 104 -4.47 -0.68 -5.21
N ILE A 105 -4.15 -0.09 -6.36
CA ILE A 105 -3.13 0.98 -6.44
C ILE A 105 -3.70 2.25 -5.84
N MET A 106 -2.98 2.81 -4.86
CA MET A 106 -3.34 4.02 -4.12
C MET A 106 -2.45 5.19 -4.55
N SER A 107 -2.98 6.41 -4.39
CA SER A 107 -2.17 7.62 -4.48
C SER A 107 -1.30 7.78 -3.23
N GLU A 108 -0.07 8.27 -3.38
CA GLU A 108 0.84 8.55 -2.25
C GLU A 108 0.25 9.58 -1.26
N LEU A 109 -0.61 10.48 -1.74
CA LEU A 109 -1.33 11.45 -0.88
C LEU A 109 -2.40 10.81 0.01
N GLU A 110 -2.79 9.58 -0.27
CA GLU A 110 -3.82 8.84 0.45
C GLU A 110 -3.24 7.67 1.26
N VAL A 111 -1.94 7.67 1.46
CA VAL A 111 -1.21 6.61 2.17
C VAL A 111 -0.26 7.23 3.18
N GLN A 112 -0.32 6.78 4.43
CA GLN A 112 0.68 7.04 5.45
C GLN A 112 0.60 5.91 6.49
N ASP A 113 1.70 5.19 6.61
CA ASP A 113 1.92 4.29 7.73
C ASP A 113 2.35 5.12 8.95
N ILE A 114 1.79 4.85 10.12
CA ILE A 114 1.95 5.71 11.31
C ILE A 114 2.62 4.89 12.41
N ASP A 115 3.95 4.95 12.44
CA ASP A 115 4.78 4.26 13.42
C ASP A 115 5.39 5.21 14.46
N ASN A 116 5.49 6.48 14.13
CA ASN A 116 6.16 7.49 14.97
C ASN A 116 5.45 8.87 14.87
N PRO A 117 5.84 9.86 15.72
CA PRO A 117 5.22 11.19 15.70
C PRO A 117 5.39 11.97 14.39
N ASP A 118 6.47 11.75 13.64
CA ASP A 118 6.69 12.43 12.36
C ASP A 118 5.72 11.90 11.30
N ASP A 119 5.46 10.59 11.30
CA ASP A 119 4.44 9.97 10.44
C ASP A 119 3.06 10.52 10.73
N TRP A 120 2.74 10.73 12.02
CA TRP A 120 1.48 11.35 12.44
C TRP A 120 1.34 12.76 11.85
N ALA A 121 2.37 13.59 11.98
CA ALA A 121 2.33 14.96 11.44
C ALA A 121 2.14 14.97 9.91
N ILE A 122 2.78 14.04 9.20
CA ILE A 122 2.60 13.87 7.76
C ILE A 122 1.18 13.40 7.44
N ALA A 123 0.64 12.46 8.21
CA ALA A 123 -0.72 11.98 8.04
C ALA A 123 -1.76 13.10 8.23
N GLU A 124 -1.57 13.96 9.23
CA GLU A 124 -2.46 15.13 9.44
C GLU A 124 -2.44 16.07 8.24
N LEU A 125 -1.28 16.39 7.66
CA LEU A 125 -1.17 17.24 6.48
C LEU A 125 -1.87 16.62 5.26
N LYS A 126 -1.66 15.34 5.00
CA LYS A 126 -2.32 14.60 3.92
C LYS A 126 -3.83 14.55 4.12
N TYR A 127 -4.28 14.31 5.36
CA TYR A 127 -5.71 14.26 5.69
C TYR A 127 -6.40 15.61 5.48
N GLN A 128 -5.77 16.71 5.90
CA GLN A 128 -6.29 18.06 5.66
C GLN A 128 -6.40 18.36 4.15
N GLN A 129 -5.44 17.91 3.35
CA GLN A 129 -5.50 18.06 1.89
C GLN A 129 -6.64 17.24 1.29
N MET A 130 -6.84 16.02 1.76
CA MET A 130 -7.94 15.14 1.32
C MET A 130 -9.31 15.80 1.58
N ILE A 131 -9.51 16.36 2.78
CA ILE A 131 -10.76 17.05 3.12
C ILE A 131 -10.99 18.26 2.21
N LYS A 132 -9.97 19.08 1.98
CA LYS A 132 -10.08 20.25 1.08
C LYS A 132 -10.50 19.87 -0.33
N ASN A 133 -9.93 18.80 -0.86
CA ASN A 133 -10.27 18.31 -2.20
C ASN A 133 -11.73 17.81 -2.25
N SER A 134 -12.21 17.11 -1.22
CA SER A 134 -13.60 16.64 -1.17
C SER A 134 -14.62 17.78 -1.21
N PHE A 135 -14.34 18.92 -0.59
CA PHE A 135 -15.21 20.09 -0.65
C PHE A 135 -15.20 20.78 -2.02
N LEU A 136 -14.13 20.64 -2.80
CA LEU A 136 -14.04 21.25 -4.13
C LEU A 136 -14.77 20.41 -5.19
N ASP A 137 -14.89 19.09 -4.98
CA ASP A 137 -15.58 18.17 -5.89
C ASP A 137 -17.12 18.22 -5.73
N GLU A 138 -17.62 18.82 -4.66
CA GLU A 138 -19.06 19.00 -4.38
C GLU A 138 -19.62 20.36 -4.87
N CYS A 139 -18.80 21.23 -5.43
CA CYS A 139 -19.19 22.54 -5.98
C CYS A 139 -19.18 22.53 -7.51
#